data_4c7ebd7fdc96080a719ead59157daa77
#
_entry.id   4c7ebd7fdc96080a719ead59157daa77
#
_cell.length_a   1.000
_cell.length_b   1.000
_cell.length_c   1.000
_cell.angle_alpha   90.00
_cell.angle_beta   90.00
_cell.angle_gamma   90.00
#
_symmetry.space_group_name_H-M   'P 1'
#
loop_
_entity.id
_entity.type
_entity.pdbx_description
1 polymer ?
#
loop_
_entity_poly.entity_id
_entity_poly.type
_entity_poly.pdbx_seq_one_letter_code
_entity_poly.pdbx_strand_id
1 'polypeptide(L)'
;MARLRDYYKNEVAPALMKKFGYKSVMQIPKIEKVIINVGCGDAKDNAKVIDSVVNDLALITGQKPVPTRARKSVANFKLREGMPIGVKVTLRQDRMYEFNDRLFNVALPRVRDFRGINPNSFDGRGNYSFGIREQLIFPEIDYDKVDMIRGMEIVFVTTANTDEEAKELISLMGAPFQR
;
A
#
# COMPACT_ATOMS: atom_id res chain seq x y z
N MET A 1 -8.88 0.96 -19.00
CA MET A 1 -9.41 1.52 -17.74
C MET A 1 -9.29 0.46 -16.65
N ALA A 2 -8.94 0.84 -15.44
CA ALA A 2 -8.80 -0.12 -14.33
C ALA A 2 -10.18 -0.66 -13.91
N ARG A 3 -10.38 -1.99 -13.94
CA ARG A 3 -11.63 -2.68 -13.58
C ARG A 3 -12.19 -2.18 -12.22
N LEU A 4 -11.34 -2.07 -11.22
CA LEU A 4 -11.72 -1.65 -9.87
C LEU A 4 -12.19 -0.19 -9.80
N ARG A 5 -11.74 0.67 -10.73
CA ARG A 5 -12.23 2.06 -10.85
C ARG A 5 -13.68 2.12 -11.33
N ASP A 6 -14.02 1.30 -12.32
CA ASP A 6 -15.38 1.23 -12.83
C ASP A 6 -16.31 0.57 -11.79
N TYR A 7 -15.81 -0.46 -11.09
CA TYR A 7 -16.52 -1.07 -9.97
C TYR A 7 -16.80 -0.07 -8.84
N TYR A 8 -15.80 0.76 -8.47
CA TYR A 8 -16.01 1.83 -7.49
C TYR A 8 -17.15 2.77 -7.89
N LYS A 9 -17.19 3.20 -9.14
CA LYS A 9 -18.22 4.15 -9.61
C LYS A 9 -19.63 3.55 -9.66
N ASN A 10 -19.72 2.29 -10.09
CA ASN A 10 -21.00 1.65 -10.39
C ASN A 10 -21.63 0.99 -9.16
N GLU A 11 -20.82 0.44 -8.26
CA GLU A 11 -21.28 -0.37 -7.13
C GLU A 11 -20.96 0.27 -5.76
N VAL A 12 -19.68 0.63 -5.54
CA VAL A 12 -19.22 1.07 -4.23
C VAL A 12 -19.76 2.44 -3.85
N ALA A 13 -19.69 3.41 -4.76
CA ALA A 13 -20.12 4.78 -4.48
C ALA A 13 -21.65 4.87 -4.20
N PRO A 14 -22.55 4.21 -4.96
CA PRO A 14 -23.97 4.17 -4.63
C PRO A 14 -24.26 3.46 -3.29
N ALA A 15 -23.53 2.37 -2.97
CA ALA A 15 -23.68 1.65 -1.70
C ALA A 15 -23.30 2.53 -0.50
N LEU A 16 -22.17 3.24 -0.57
CA LEU A 16 -21.74 4.19 0.46
C LEU A 16 -22.73 5.35 0.61
N MET A 17 -23.22 5.90 -0.49
CA MET A 17 -24.21 6.97 -0.48
C MET A 17 -25.48 6.55 0.26
N LYS A 18 -25.96 5.32 0.01
CA LYS A 18 -27.15 4.78 0.67
C LYS A 18 -26.91 4.51 2.16
N LYS A 19 -25.72 3.99 2.52
CA LYS A 19 -25.39 3.60 3.89
C LYS A 19 -25.21 4.80 4.81
N PHE A 20 -24.48 5.82 4.35
CA PHE A 20 -24.12 7.00 5.17
C PHE A 20 -25.00 8.23 4.89
N GLY A 21 -25.90 8.18 3.89
CA GLY A 21 -26.87 9.25 3.63
C GLY A 21 -26.24 10.55 3.12
N TYR A 22 -25.18 10.47 2.32
CA TYR A 22 -24.54 11.67 1.77
C TYR A 22 -25.50 12.49 0.88
N LYS A 23 -25.43 13.80 1.01
CA LYS A 23 -26.27 14.75 0.23
C LYS A 23 -25.73 15.00 -1.17
N SER A 24 -24.44 14.80 -1.38
CA SER A 24 -23.76 15.05 -2.65
C SER A 24 -22.80 13.90 -3.00
N VAL A 25 -22.71 13.58 -4.29
CA VAL A 25 -21.75 12.61 -4.82
C VAL A 25 -20.30 12.98 -4.47
N MET A 26 -20.00 14.27 -4.32
CA MET A 26 -18.67 14.76 -3.96
C MET A 26 -18.26 14.47 -2.51
N GLN A 27 -19.22 14.14 -1.64
CA GLN A 27 -18.97 13.77 -0.24
C GLN A 27 -18.58 12.30 -0.08
N ILE A 28 -18.85 11.48 -1.08
CA ILE A 28 -18.57 10.04 -1.02
C ILE A 28 -17.08 9.82 -0.88
N PRO A 29 -16.63 9.06 0.13
CA PRO A 29 -15.22 8.79 0.33
C PRO A 29 -14.63 7.97 -0.82
N LYS A 30 -13.41 8.31 -1.20
CA LYS A 30 -12.63 7.61 -2.25
C LYS A 30 -11.18 7.43 -1.79
N ILE A 31 -10.50 6.45 -2.37
CA ILE A 31 -9.06 6.31 -2.18
C ILE A 31 -8.38 7.41 -3.02
N GLU A 32 -7.58 8.24 -2.38
CA GLU A 32 -6.84 9.32 -3.02
C GLU A 32 -5.51 8.84 -3.58
N LYS A 33 -4.79 8.05 -2.76
CA LYS A 33 -3.48 7.48 -3.10
C LYS A 33 -3.20 6.24 -2.27
N VAL A 34 -2.33 5.39 -2.78
CA VAL A 34 -1.71 4.29 -2.03
C VAL A 34 -0.21 4.55 -1.98
N ILE A 35 0.36 4.44 -0.78
CA ILE A 35 1.78 4.61 -0.55
C ILE A 35 2.34 3.26 -0.14
N ILE A 36 3.40 2.82 -0.80
CA ILE A 36 4.14 1.62 -0.44
C ILE A 36 5.52 2.06 0.01
N ASN A 37 5.93 1.60 1.18
CA ASN A 37 7.22 1.91 1.77
C ASN A 37 7.95 0.62 2.15
N VAL A 38 9.23 0.55 1.80
CA VAL A 38 10.13 -0.53 2.21
C VAL A 38 11.28 0.09 2.99
N GLY A 39 11.43 -0.31 4.26
CA GLY A 39 12.56 0.07 5.09
C GLY A 39 13.77 -0.79 4.78
N CYS A 40 14.90 -0.18 4.47
CA CYS A 40 16.16 -0.86 4.13
C CYS A 40 17.25 -0.43 5.14
N GLY A 41 17.14 -0.92 6.38
CA GLY A 41 18.12 -0.60 7.43
C GLY A 41 19.53 -1.12 7.16
N ASP A 42 19.67 -2.16 6.36
CA ASP A 42 20.90 -2.77 5.87
C ASP A 42 21.57 -1.99 4.72
N ALA A 43 20.86 -1.06 4.10
CA ALA A 43 21.42 -0.19 3.05
C ALA A 43 22.57 0.71 3.52
N LYS A 44 22.69 0.93 4.84
CA LYS A 44 23.83 1.64 5.44
C LYS A 44 25.18 0.93 5.20
N ASP A 45 25.15 -0.40 5.14
CA ASP A 45 26.34 -1.23 4.96
C ASP A 45 26.53 -1.62 3.48
N ASN A 46 25.44 -1.72 2.71
CA ASN A 46 25.46 -2.08 1.29
C ASN A 46 24.45 -1.24 0.47
N ALA A 47 24.94 -0.25 -0.24
CA ALA A 47 24.11 0.65 -1.06
C ALA A 47 23.38 -0.06 -2.21
N LYS A 48 23.89 -1.20 -2.71
CA LYS A 48 23.24 -1.98 -3.80
C LYS A 48 21.87 -2.53 -3.43
N VAL A 49 21.63 -2.69 -2.12
CA VAL A 49 20.32 -3.11 -1.59
C VAL A 49 19.19 -2.16 -2.03
N ILE A 50 19.46 -0.86 -2.06
CA ILE A 50 18.48 0.11 -2.51
C ILE A 50 18.08 -0.10 -3.97
N ASP A 51 19.07 -0.39 -4.82
CA ASP A 51 18.81 -0.60 -6.26
C ASP A 51 17.98 -1.87 -6.50
N SER A 52 18.26 -2.94 -5.74
CA SER A 52 17.46 -4.17 -5.77
C SER A 52 16.00 -3.89 -5.36
N VAL A 53 15.78 -3.20 -4.24
CA VAL A 53 14.42 -2.86 -3.78
C VAL A 53 13.70 -1.90 -4.72
N VAL A 54 14.41 -0.97 -5.35
CA VAL A 54 13.84 -0.08 -6.38
C VAL A 54 13.35 -0.90 -7.57
N ASN A 55 14.11 -1.89 -8.01
CA ASN A 55 13.72 -2.76 -9.11
C ASN A 55 12.49 -3.61 -8.74
N ASP A 56 12.49 -4.23 -7.56
CA ASP A 56 11.35 -5.03 -7.09
C ASP A 56 10.07 -4.20 -7.03
N LEU A 57 10.12 -3.03 -6.40
CA LEU A 57 8.95 -2.15 -6.32
C LEU A 57 8.53 -1.61 -7.69
N ALA A 58 9.46 -1.39 -8.61
CA ALA A 58 9.14 -0.97 -9.97
C ALA A 58 8.39 -2.06 -10.74
N LEU A 59 8.77 -3.33 -10.56
CA LEU A 59 8.07 -4.48 -11.13
C LEU A 59 6.66 -4.62 -10.56
N ILE A 60 6.50 -4.54 -9.24
CA ILE A 60 5.21 -4.65 -8.55
C ILE A 60 4.25 -3.52 -8.97
N THR A 61 4.74 -2.29 -9.05
CA THR A 61 3.87 -1.10 -9.16
C THR A 61 3.77 -0.55 -10.57
N GLY A 62 4.68 -0.92 -11.47
CA GLY A 62 4.79 -0.32 -12.79
C GLY A 62 5.21 1.16 -12.80
N GLN A 63 5.69 1.66 -11.64
CA GLN A 63 6.14 3.04 -11.47
C GLN A 63 7.50 3.07 -10.79
N LYS A 64 8.41 3.93 -11.25
CA LYS A 64 9.75 4.07 -10.65
C LYS A 64 9.63 4.59 -9.21
N PRO A 65 10.10 3.83 -8.21
CA PRO A 65 10.10 4.25 -6.81
C PRO A 65 11.16 5.32 -6.54
N VAL A 66 11.03 5.98 -5.39
CA VAL A 66 11.96 7.01 -4.93
C VAL A 66 12.70 6.53 -3.70
N PRO A 67 14.04 6.48 -3.68
CA PRO A 67 14.80 6.19 -2.48
C PRO A 67 14.61 7.31 -1.44
N THR A 68 14.36 6.91 -0.20
CA THR A 68 14.21 7.83 0.93
C THR A 68 15.52 7.96 1.68
N ARG A 69 15.89 9.20 2.01
CA ARG A 69 17.15 9.53 2.67
C ARG A 69 16.94 9.96 4.13
N ALA A 70 17.92 9.67 4.97
CA ALA A 70 17.93 10.11 6.34
C ALA A 70 17.96 11.65 6.42
N ARG A 71 17.09 12.22 7.26
CA ARG A 71 16.99 13.67 7.48
C ARG A 71 17.96 14.18 8.56
N LYS A 72 18.40 13.29 9.46
CA LYS A 72 19.30 13.60 10.56
C LYS A 72 20.30 12.47 10.77
N SER A 73 21.49 12.82 11.25
CA SER A 73 22.49 11.84 11.67
C SER A 73 22.11 11.26 13.04
N VAL A 74 22.16 9.94 13.20
CA VAL A 74 21.89 9.23 14.46
C VAL A 74 23.01 8.24 14.72
N ALA A 75 23.86 8.55 15.71
CA ALA A 75 25.06 7.75 16.02
C ALA A 75 24.73 6.31 16.42
N ASN A 76 23.70 6.08 17.23
CA ASN A 76 23.29 4.76 17.69
C ASN A 76 22.94 3.81 16.54
N PHE A 77 22.42 4.34 15.43
CA PHE A 77 22.09 3.55 14.23
C PHE A 77 23.21 3.58 13.17
N LYS A 78 24.35 4.23 13.45
CA LYS A 78 25.43 4.46 12.50
C LYS A 78 24.95 5.13 11.21
N LEU A 79 23.99 6.06 11.36
CA LEU A 79 23.31 6.72 10.27
C LEU A 79 23.82 8.16 10.13
N ARG A 80 24.15 8.55 8.89
CA ARG A 80 24.49 9.94 8.56
C ARG A 80 23.38 10.57 7.72
N GLU A 81 23.22 11.87 7.85
CA GLU A 81 22.30 12.64 7.03
C GLU A 81 22.58 12.42 5.54
N GLY A 82 21.51 12.27 4.74
CA GLY A 82 21.61 12.00 3.31
C GLY A 82 21.79 10.52 2.92
N MET A 83 22.09 9.63 3.85
CA MET A 83 22.19 8.19 3.54
C MET A 83 20.83 7.62 3.13
N PRO A 84 20.76 6.77 2.09
CA PRO A 84 19.54 6.08 1.71
C PRO A 84 19.17 5.03 2.77
N ILE A 85 17.93 5.04 3.23
CA ILE A 85 17.43 4.17 4.31
C ILE A 85 16.17 3.41 3.96
N GLY A 86 15.60 3.66 2.80
CA GLY A 86 14.39 3.00 2.35
C GLY A 86 13.99 3.44 0.95
N VAL A 87 12.92 2.86 0.48
CA VAL A 87 12.35 3.13 -0.85
C VAL A 87 10.84 3.29 -0.71
N LYS A 88 10.28 4.30 -1.36
CA LYS A 88 8.82 4.50 -1.38
C LYS A 88 8.30 4.74 -2.78
N VAL A 89 7.04 4.38 -3.00
CA VAL A 89 6.28 4.73 -4.19
C VAL A 89 4.90 5.22 -3.79
N THR A 90 4.38 6.20 -4.51
CA THR A 90 3.02 6.73 -4.31
C THR A 90 2.24 6.53 -5.59
N LEU A 91 1.20 5.72 -5.51
CA LEU A 91 0.32 5.38 -6.62
C LEU A 91 -0.95 6.23 -6.55
N ARG A 92 -1.42 6.69 -7.71
CA ARG A 92 -2.64 7.48 -7.87
C ARG A 92 -3.40 7.02 -9.11
N GLN A 93 -4.68 7.36 -9.17
CA GLN A 93 -5.55 7.12 -10.32
C GLN A 93 -5.55 5.65 -10.80
N ASP A 94 -5.43 5.39 -12.09
CA ASP A 94 -5.57 4.04 -12.66
C ASP A 94 -4.53 3.06 -12.12
N ARG A 95 -3.26 3.49 -11.97
CA ARG A 95 -2.21 2.64 -11.39
C ARG A 95 -2.52 2.21 -9.95
N MET A 96 -3.11 3.10 -9.17
CA MET A 96 -3.56 2.81 -7.81
C MET A 96 -4.67 1.75 -7.82
N TYR A 97 -5.68 1.89 -8.67
CA TYR A 97 -6.78 0.92 -8.75
C TYR A 97 -6.31 -0.45 -9.24
N GLU A 98 -5.42 -0.49 -10.24
CA GLU A 98 -4.83 -1.74 -10.74
C GLU A 98 -3.97 -2.44 -9.69
N PHE A 99 -3.17 -1.67 -8.93
CA PHE A 99 -2.41 -2.22 -7.81
C PHE A 99 -3.33 -2.79 -6.73
N ASN A 100 -4.39 -2.07 -6.34
CA ASN A 100 -5.33 -2.52 -5.33
C ASN A 100 -6.07 -3.79 -5.77
N ASP A 101 -6.46 -3.90 -7.02
CA ASP A 101 -7.11 -5.08 -7.58
C ASP A 101 -6.19 -6.31 -7.47
N ARG A 102 -4.93 -6.20 -7.89
CA ARG A 102 -3.94 -7.28 -7.77
C ARG A 102 -3.62 -7.60 -6.31
N LEU A 103 -3.50 -6.58 -5.45
CA LEU A 103 -3.22 -6.76 -4.04
C LEU A 103 -4.31 -7.60 -3.35
N PHE A 104 -5.59 -7.23 -3.51
CA PHE A 104 -6.69 -7.90 -2.82
C PHE A 104 -7.02 -9.27 -3.39
N ASN A 105 -7.00 -9.42 -4.71
CA ASN A 105 -7.46 -10.63 -5.37
C ASN A 105 -6.35 -11.65 -5.68
N VAL A 106 -5.09 -11.21 -5.76
CA VAL A 106 -3.98 -12.09 -6.16
C VAL A 106 -2.92 -12.20 -5.08
N ALA A 107 -2.41 -11.08 -4.56
CA ALA A 107 -1.28 -11.08 -3.64
C ALA A 107 -1.65 -11.54 -2.22
N LEU A 108 -2.68 -10.94 -1.61
CA LEU A 108 -3.09 -11.29 -0.25
C LEU A 108 -3.50 -12.77 -0.07
N PRO A 109 -4.25 -13.40 -0.99
CA PRO A 109 -4.55 -14.83 -0.87
C PRO A 109 -3.32 -15.75 -0.91
N ARG A 110 -2.18 -15.28 -1.43
CA ARG A 110 -0.92 -16.03 -1.47
C ARG A 110 -0.09 -15.91 -0.19
N VAL A 111 -0.48 -15.04 0.74
CA VAL A 111 0.17 -14.93 2.04
C VAL A 111 -0.03 -16.22 2.81
N ARG A 112 1.06 -16.78 3.33
CA ARG A 112 1.00 -18.00 4.15
C ARG A 112 0.15 -17.75 5.39
N ASP A 113 -0.77 -18.69 5.70
CA ASP A 113 -1.69 -18.64 6.85
C ASP A 113 -2.52 -17.33 6.91
N PHE A 114 -2.92 -16.83 5.74
CA PHE A 114 -3.69 -15.59 5.66
C PHE A 114 -5.07 -15.74 6.32
N ARG A 115 -5.34 -14.90 7.32
CA ARG A 115 -6.61 -14.84 8.05
C ARG A 115 -7.38 -13.55 7.84
N GLY A 116 -6.91 -12.70 6.94
CA GLY A 116 -7.45 -11.35 6.73
C GLY A 116 -6.52 -10.25 7.27
N ILE A 117 -6.77 -9.02 6.85
CA ILE A 117 -6.05 -7.83 7.31
C ILE A 117 -6.71 -7.29 8.58
N ASN A 118 -5.91 -6.67 9.46
CA ASN A 118 -6.39 -6.17 10.75
C ASN A 118 -7.43 -5.04 10.56
N PRO A 119 -8.66 -5.17 11.08
CA PRO A 119 -9.70 -4.15 10.93
C PRO A 119 -9.49 -2.89 11.80
N ASN A 120 -8.51 -2.86 12.69
CA ASN A 120 -8.28 -1.79 13.66
C ASN A 120 -7.03 -0.93 13.35
N SER A 121 -6.44 -1.06 12.16
CA SER A 121 -5.22 -0.33 11.77
C SER A 121 -5.53 0.98 11.04
N PHE A 122 -6.52 1.72 11.52
CA PHE A 122 -6.87 3.07 11.06
C PHE A 122 -6.22 4.13 11.96
N ASP A 123 -6.02 5.34 11.42
CA ASP A 123 -5.33 6.45 12.09
C ASP A 123 -6.26 7.44 12.82
N GLY A 124 -7.57 7.19 12.86
CA GLY A 124 -8.58 8.11 13.39
C GLY A 124 -9.05 9.17 12.40
N ARG A 125 -8.49 9.20 11.19
CA ARG A 125 -8.83 10.16 10.11
C ARG A 125 -9.18 9.49 8.79
N GLY A 126 -9.52 8.21 8.83
CA GLY A 126 -9.93 7.45 7.67
C GLY A 126 -8.79 6.96 6.78
N ASN A 127 -7.54 7.00 7.22
CA ASN A 127 -6.44 6.33 6.53
C ASN A 127 -6.18 4.96 7.15
N TYR A 128 -5.78 4.00 6.32
CA TYR A 128 -5.55 2.63 6.73
C TYR A 128 -4.14 2.18 6.36
N SER A 129 -3.46 1.51 7.28
CA SER A 129 -2.12 0.96 7.03
C SER A 129 -2.01 -0.50 7.46
N PHE A 130 -1.26 -1.28 6.71
CA PHE A 130 -0.89 -2.63 7.10
C PHE A 130 0.45 -3.04 6.51
N GLY A 131 1.11 -3.99 7.17
CA GLY A 131 2.41 -4.53 6.75
C GLY A 131 2.26 -5.89 6.06
N ILE A 132 3.04 -6.09 5.01
CA ILE A 132 3.28 -7.37 4.37
C ILE A 132 4.70 -7.81 4.72
N ARG A 133 4.86 -9.07 5.11
CA ARG A 133 6.17 -9.60 5.55
C ARG A 133 7.11 -9.95 4.41
N GLU A 134 6.55 -10.33 3.26
CA GLU A 134 7.30 -10.91 2.14
C GLU A 134 6.84 -10.32 0.81
N GLN A 135 7.79 -9.80 -0.01
CA GLN A 135 7.49 -9.32 -1.36
C GLN A 135 7.13 -10.46 -2.33
N LEU A 136 7.45 -11.70 -1.99
CA LEU A 136 7.23 -12.89 -2.83
C LEU A 136 5.75 -13.23 -3.08
N ILE A 137 4.84 -12.61 -2.34
CA ILE A 137 3.40 -12.77 -2.57
C ILE A 137 2.96 -12.16 -3.92
N PHE A 138 3.73 -11.22 -4.46
CA PHE A 138 3.45 -10.63 -5.75
C PHE A 138 3.96 -11.53 -6.88
N PRO A 139 3.11 -11.93 -7.84
CA PRO A 139 3.50 -12.83 -8.93
C PRO A 139 4.54 -12.24 -9.90
N GLU A 140 4.71 -10.91 -9.87
CA GLU A 140 5.69 -10.20 -10.68
C GLU A 140 7.12 -10.40 -10.21
N ILE A 141 7.30 -10.87 -8.98
CA ILE A 141 8.62 -11.10 -8.37
C ILE A 141 9.05 -12.55 -8.60
N ASP A 142 10.20 -12.69 -9.22
CA ASP A 142 10.85 -13.98 -9.46
C ASP A 142 11.69 -14.34 -8.23
N TYR A 143 11.41 -15.50 -7.62
CA TYR A 143 12.10 -15.97 -6.43
C TYR A 143 13.62 -16.06 -6.61
N ASP A 144 14.07 -16.50 -7.80
CA ASP A 144 15.48 -16.71 -8.09
C ASP A 144 16.31 -15.41 -8.22
N LYS A 145 15.62 -14.27 -8.36
CA LYS A 145 16.24 -12.94 -8.53
C LYS A 145 16.24 -12.10 -7.26
N VAL A 146 15.61 -12.60 -6.20
CA VAL A 146 15.49 -11.86 -4.93
C VAL A 146 16.71 -12.08 -4.06
N ASP A 147 17.43 -11.01 -3.74
CA ASP A 147 18.60 -11.08 -2.84
C ASP A 147 18.20 -11.42 -1.40
N MET A 148 17.11 -10.83 -0.91
CA MET A 148 16.62 -11.00 0.45
C MET A 148 15.12 -10.78 0.54
N ILE A 149 14.44 -11.59 1.33
CA ILE A 149 13.02 -11.41 1.66
C ILE A 149 12.86 -10.14 2.49
N ARG A 150 11.99 -9.22 2.02
CA ARG A 150 11.74 -7.94 2.65
C ARG A 150 10.26 -7.70 2.82
N GLY A 151 9.91 -7.14 3.98
CA GLY A 151 8.57 -6.64 4.23
C GLY A 151 8.35 -5.26 3.61
N MET A 152 7.09 -4.92 3.45
CA MET A 152 6.66 -3.60 3.00
C MET A 152 5.44 -3.13 3.79
N GLU A 153 5.33 -1.84 3.95
CA GLU A 153 4.17 -1.18 4.51
C GLU A 153 3.33 -0.56 3.40
N ILE A 154 2.04 -0.81 3.43
CA ILE A 154 1.08 -0.27 2.47
C ILE A 154 0.10 0.63 3.22
N VAL A 155 0.02 1.89 2.78
CA VAL A 155 -0.85 2.90 3.38
C VAL A 155 -1.87 3.36 2.35
N PHE A 156 -3.15 3.19 2.68
CA PHE A 156 -4.28 3.74 1.94
C PHE A 156 -4.65 5.10 2.50
N VAL A 157 -4.52 6.12 1.69
CA VAL A 157 -4.98 7.47 2.04
C VAL A 157 -6.33 7.69 1.38
N THR A 158 -7.35 7.97 2.18
CA THR A 158 -8.71 8.18 1.70
C THR A 158 -9.18 9.61 1.95
N THR A 159 -10.30 9.97 1.36
CA THR A 159 -10.99 11.24 1.63
C THR A 159 -12.09 11.08 2.67
N ALA A 160 -12.18 9.94 3.35
CA ALA A 160 -13.13 9.71 4.44
C ALA A 160 -12.83 10.62 5.63
N ASN A 161 -13.87 11.04 6.34
CA ASN A 161 -13.73 11.84 7.55
C ASN A 161 -13.60 10.98 8.80
N THR A 162 -14.13 9.74 8.76
CA THR A 162 -14.12 8.79 9.87
C THR A 162 -13.53 7.45 9.44
N ASP A 163 -13.04 6.69 10.42
CA ASP A 163 -12.50 5.35 10.18
C ASP A 163 -13.58 4.35 9.74
N GLU A 164 -14.82 4.56 10.19
CA GLU A 164 -15.96 3.74 9.79
C GLU A 164 -16.27 3.87 8.29
N GLU A 165 -16.29 5.11 7.79
CA GLU A 165 -16.48 5.38 6.36
C GLU A 165 -15.34 4.74 5.53
N ALA A 166 -14.09 4.90 5.98
CA ALA A 166 -12.94 4.33 5.31
C ALA A 166 -12.93 2.79 5.32
N LYS A 167 -13.28 2.19 6.45
CA LYS A 167 -13.40 0.72 6.60
C LYS A 167 -14.42 0.16 5.63
N GLU A 168 -15.59 0.79 5.54
CA GLU A 168 -16.62 0.37 4.61
C GLU A 168 -16.20 0.53 3.16
N LEU A 169 -15.58 1.67 2.82
CA LEU A 169 -15.03 1.91 1.49
C LEU A 169 -14.05 0.80 1.08
N ILE A 170 -13.04 0.53 1.93
CA ILE A 170 -11.99 -0.45 1.64
C ILE A 170 -12.57 -1.87 1.60
N SER A 171 -13.54 -2.19 2.47
CA SER A 171 -14.26 -3.47 2.49
C SER A 171 -15.04 -3.70 1.18
N LEU A 172 -15.82 -2.71 0.74
CA LEU A 172 -16.57 -2.78 -0.51
C LEU A 172 -15.65 -2.86 -1.75
N MET A 173 -14.43 -2.32 -1.65
CA MET A 173 -13.42 -2.46 -2.69
C MET A 173 -12.79 -3.86 -2.75
N GLY A 174 -13.18 -4.77 -1.85
CA GLY A 174 -12.75 -6.17 -1.84
C GLY A 174 -11.62 -6.50 -0.88
N ALA A 175 -11.27 -5.60 0.04
CA ALA A 175 -10.25 -5.89 1.04
C ALA A 175 -10.73 -6.96 2.04
N PRO A 176 -9.97 -8.04 2.22
CA PRO A 176 -10.34 -9.15 3.11
C PRO A 176 -9.99 -8.84 4.56
N PHE A 177 -10.86 -8.14 5.27
CA PHE A 177 -10.70 -7.90 6.70
C PHE A 177 -10.89 -9.18 7.52
N GLN A 178 -10.12 -9.30 8.59
CA GLN A 178 -10.30 -10.36 9.59
C GLN A 178 -11.66 -10.20 10.27
N ARG A 179 -12.39 -11.32 10.41
CA ARG A 179 -13.69 -11.38 11.11
C ARG A 179 -13.51 -11.53 12.61
#